data_9d386f4326467767fff589c34c7d5acc
#
_entry.id   9d386f4326467767fff589c34c7d5acc
#
_cell.length_a   1.000
_cell.length_b   1.000
_cell.length_c   1.000
_cell.angle_alpha   90.00
_cell.angle_beta   90.00
_cell.angle_gamma   90.00
#
_symmetry.space_group_name_H-M   'P 1'
#
loop_
_entity.id
_entity.type
_entity.pdbx_description
1 polymer ?
#
loop_
_entity_poly.entity_id
_entity_poly.type
_entity_poly.pdbx_seq_one_letter_code
_entity_poly.pdbx_strand_id
1 'polypeptide(L)'
;DHPTQMLADMLTIREELGRLKDVRLVYMGDARYNMGNALMIACSKLGMHFVACAPEKYFPAQELVAQCEEYAEQSGGTITLTENVVAATRDADVICTDVWVSMGEPDEVWEERIRELTPYKVTAKVMENAKDSAIFLHCLPSFHDLKTKIGKDIYDKFGIEDMEVTD
;
A
#
# COMPACT_ATOMS: atom_id res chain seq x y z
N ASP A 1 -11.18 0.30 -9.58
CA ASP A 1 -11.59 -0.06 -8.21
C ASP A 1 -11.54 -1.57 -8.00
N HIS A 2 -11.35 -1.98 -6.74
CA HIS A 2 -11.21 -3.38 -6.36
C HIS A 2 -12.13 -3.73 -5.18
N PRO A 3 -13.47 -3.65 -5.34
CA PRO A 3 -14.41 -3.74 -4.21
C PRO A 3 -14.39 -5.09 -3.49
N THR A 4 -14.19 -6.19 -4.19
CA THR A 4 -14.12 -7.53 -3.58
C THR A 4 -12.87 -7.71 -2.73
N GLN A 5 -11.74 -7.16 -3.16
CA GLN A 5 -10.51 -7.13 -2.34
C GLN A 5 -10.71 -6.29 -1.08
N MET A 6 -11.42 -5.15 -1.19
CA MET A 6 -11.73 -4.32 -0.01
C MET A 6 -12.57 -5.07 1.02
N LEU A 7 -13.55 -5.86 0.58
CA LEU A 7 -14.32 -6.69 1.50
C LEU A 7 -13.45 -7.72 2.21
N ALA A 8 -12.54 -8.37 1.49
CA ALA A 8 -11.61 -9.34 2.06
C ALA A 8 -10.64 -8.67 3.07
N ASP A 9 -10.03 -7.55 2.69
CA ASP A 9 -9.11 -6.82 3.54
C ASP A 9 -9.79 -6.30 4.81
N MET A 10 -10.97 -5.68 4.69
CA MET A 10 -11.71 -5.18 5.84
C MET A 10 -12.17 -6.31 6.76
N LEU A 11 -12.55 -7.48 6.21
CA LEU A 11 -12.89 -8.66 7.00
C LEU A 11 -11.65 -9.14 7.78
N THR A 12 -10.52 -9.31 7.12
CA THR A 12 -9.24 -9.73 7.74
C THR A 12 -8.82 -8.76 8.86
N ILE A 13 -8.81 -7.45 8.58
CA ILE A 13 -8.48 -6.43 9.59
C ILE A 13 -9.39 -6.55 10.81
N ARG A 14 -10.70 -6.72 10.60
CA ARG A 14 -11.66 -6.85 11.68
C ARG A 14 -11.45 -8.14 12.49
N GLU A 15 -11.12 -9.24 11.83
CA GLU A 15 -10.87 -10.53 12.50
C GLU A 15 -9.57 -10.49 13.32
N GLU A 16 -8.50 -9.93 12.77
CA GLU A 16 -7.19 -9.87 13.43
C GLU A 16 -7.10 -8.79 14.52
N LEU A 17 -7.67 -7.60 14.27
CA LEU A 17 -7.55 -6.45 15.18
C LEU A 17 -8.81 -6.20 16.03
N GLY A 18 -9.90 -6.92 15.80
CA GLY A 18 -11.16 -6.78 16.52
C GLY A 18 -11.98 -5.52 16.20
N ARG A 19 -11.47 -4.64 15.30
CA ARG A 19 -12.09 -3.36 14.97
C ARG A 19 -11.71 -2.92 13.57
N LEU A 20 -12.46 -1.95 13.03
CA LEU A 20 -12.11 -1.17 11.84
C LEU A 20 -11.91 0.30 12.19
N LYS A 21 -12.84 0.87 12.98
CA LYS A 21 -12.75 2.27 13.40
C LYS A 21 -11.42 2.55 14.12
N ASP A 22 -10.84 3.71 13.82
CA ASP A 22 -9.55 4.17 14.37
C ASP A 22 -8.35 3.26 14.05
N VAL A 23 -8.47 2.33 13.08
CA VAL A 23 -7.34 1.57 12.54
C VAL A 23 -6.52 2.47 11.62
N ARG A 24 -5.20 2.53 11.85
CA ARG A 24 -4.26 3.24 10.98
C ARG A 24 -3.74 2.27 9.91
N LEU A 25 -4.16 2.47 8.66
CA LEU A 25 -3.72 1.70 7.50
C LEU A 25 -2.78 2.55 6.65
N VAL A 26 -1.58 2.03 6.39
CA VAL A 26 -0.57 2.65 5.53
C VAL A 26 -0.44 1.86 4.24
N TYR A 27 -0.69 2.53 3.12
CA TYR A 27 -0.44 1.98 1.79
C TYR A 27 0.92 2.46 1.29
N MET A 28 1.82 1.51 0.97
CA MET A 28 3.19 1.77 0.52
C MET A 28 3.28 1.55 -0.98
N GLY A 29 3.67 2.56 -1.75
CA GLY A 29 3.86 2.44 -3.20
C GLY A 29 2.90 3.29 -4.03
N ASP A 30 2.63 2.89 -5.28
CA ASP A 30 1.82 3.68 -6.22
C ASP A 30 0.33 3.67 -5.85
N ALA A 31 -0.13 4.75 -5.25
CA ALA A 31 -1.51 4.89 -4.75
C ALA A 31 -2.51 5.45 -5.79
N ARG A 32 -2.09 5.66 -7.05
CA ARG A 32 -2.94 6.26 -8.10
C ARG A 32 -3.98 5.31 -8.69
N TYR A 33 -3.78 4.00 -8.50
CA TYR A 33 -4.57 2.96 -9.17
C TYR A 33 -5.59 2.30 -8.25
N ASN A 34 -6.17 1.18 -8.72
CA ASN A 34 -7.32 0.51 -8.14
C ASN A 34 -7.16 0.18 -6.64
N MET A 35 -6.01 -0.35 -6.21
CA MET A 35 -5.82 -0.72 -4.80
C MET A 35 -5.72 0.50 -3.89
N GLY A 36 -4.85 1.47 -4.20
CA GLY A 36 -4.70 2.69 -3.41
C GLY A 36 -6.01 3.47 -3.32
N ASN A 37 -6.68 3.66 -4.45
CA ASN A 37 -7.97 4.36 -4.51
C ASN A 37 -9.06 3.63 -3.72
N ALA A 38 -9.20 2.32 -3.89
CA ALA A 38 -10.23 1.53 -3.22
C ALA A 38 -10.01 1.48 -1.69
N LEU A 39 -8.76 1.31 -1.24
CA LEU A 39 -8.41 1.36 0.19
C LEU A 39 -8.70 2.73 0.80
N MET A 40 -8.35 3.82 0.12
CA MET A 40 -8.63 5.18 0.58
C MET A 40 -10.15 5.41 0.75
N ILE A 41 -10.96 4.99 -0.23
CA ILE A 41 -12.42 5.08 -0.16
C ILE A 41 -12.98 4.24 1.00
N ALA A 42 -12.53 2.99 1.14
CA ALA A 42 -13.00 2.11 2.20
C ALA A 42 -12.65 2.65 3.60
N CYS A 43 -11.39 3.05 3.81
CA CYS A 43 -10.93 3.61 5.07
C CYS A 43 -11.70 4.87 5.45
N SER A 44 -11.87 5.81 4.49
CA SER A 44 -12.59 7.07 4.74
C SER A 44 -14.05 6.86 5.15
N LYS A 45 -14.72 5.84 4.60
CA LYS A 45 -16.12 5.53 4.96
C LYS A 45 -16.25 4.78 6.29
N LEU A 46 -15.23 4.04 6.70
CA LEU A 46 -15.28 3.17 7.88
C LEU A 46 -14.64 3.81 9.13
N GLY A 47 -14.27 5.09 9.08
CA GLY A 47 -13.66 5.80 10.19
C GLY A 47 -12.24 5.32 10.50
N MET A 48 -11.50 4.84 9.49
CA MET A 48 -10.11 4.46 9.58
C MET A 48 -9.20 5.64 9.20
N HIS A 49 -7.93 5.57 9.57
CA HIS A 49 -6.91 6.54 9.21
C HIS A 49 -6.06 5.99 8.06
N PHE A 50 -6.32 6.48 6.85
CA PHE A 50 -5.58 6.08 5.65
C PHE A 50 -4.35 6.96 5.46
N VAL A 51 -3.22 6.32 5.17
CA VAL A 51 -1.96 6.99 4.81
C VAL A 51 -1.46 6.44 3.49
N ALA A 52 -1.35 7.26 2.46
CA ALA A 52 -0.59 6.92 1.25
C ALA A 52 0.85 7.38 1.42
N CYS A 53 1.79 6.43 1.35
CA CYS A 53 3.22 6.67 1.47
C CYS A 53 3.93 6.35 0.16
N ALA A 54 4.29 7.39 -0.59
CA ALA A 54 4.89 7.32 -1.92
C ALA A 54 5.51 8.66 -2.30
N PRO A 55 6.33 8.76 -3.37
CA PRO A 55 6.62 10.05 -4.00
C PRO A 55 5.34 10.78 -4.43
N GLU A 56 5.32 12.10 -4.35
CA GLU A 56 4.14 12.94 -4.63
C GLU A 56 3.45 12.59 -5.97
N LYS A 57 4.22 12.30 -7.02
CA LYS A 57 3.69 11.93 -8.33
C LYS A 57 2.87 10.62 -8.35
N TYR A 58 2.97 9.83 -7.30
CA TYR A 58 2.23 8.56 -7.10
C TYR A 58 1.07 8.69 -6.10
N PHE A 59 0.73 9.89 -5.68
CA PHE A 59 -0.45 10.12 -4.85
C PHE A 59 -1.74 9.97 -5.67
N PRO A 60 -2.86 9.62 -5.02
CA PRO A 60 -4.16 9.59 -5.66
C PRO A 60 -4.54 10.94 -6.27
N ALA A 61 -5.48 10.94 -7.22
CA ALA A 61 -5.99 12.16 -7.82
C ALA A 61 -6.63 13.08 -6.77
N GLN A 62 -6.36 14.39 -6.84
CA GLN A 62 -6.80 15.38 -5.85
C GLN A 62 -8.32 15.41 -5.66
N GLU A 63 -9.09 15.22 -6.75
CA GLU A 63 -10.55 15.18 -6.69
C GLU A 63 -11.05 14.00 -5.85
N LEU A 64 -10.38 12.84 -5.97
CA LEU A 64 -10.73 11.67 -5.18
C LEU A 64 -10.31 11.85 -3.72
N VAL A 65 -9.15 12.45 -3.46
CA VAL A 65 -8.70 12.78 -2.10
C VAL A 65 -9.71 13.69 -1.41
N ALA A 66 -10.12 14.79 -2.06
CA ALA A 66 -11.11 15.73 -1.51
C ALA A 66 -12.44 15.02 -1.18
N GLN A 67 -12.92 14.15 -2.08
CA GLN A 67 -14.13 13.36 -1.81
C GLN A 67 -13.97 12.41 -0.61
N CYS A 68 -12.81 11.79 -0.48
CA CYS A 68 -12.51 10.90 0.64
C CYS A 68 -12.33 11.64 1.97
N GLU A 69 -11.82 12.87 1.94
CA GLU A 69 -11.75 13.75 3.11
C GLU A 69 -13.16 14.08 3.64
N GLU A 70 -14.13 14.38 2.75
CA GLU A 70 -15.53 14.58 3.15
C GLU A 70 -16.14 13.33 3.80
N TYR A 71 -15.84 12.14 3.28
CA TYR A 71 -16.28 10.87 3.91
C TYR A 71 -15.60 10.66 5.27
N ALA A 72 -14.31 10.97 5.38
CA ALA A 72 -13.55 10.84 6.61
C ALA A 72 -14.05 11.78 7.70
N GLU A 73 -14.40 13.02 7.38
CA GLU A 73 -15.04 13.95 8.33
C GLU A 73 -16.34 13.39 8.91
N GLN A 74 -17.16 12.75 8.09
CA GLN A 74 -18.44 12.16 8.53
C GLN A 74 -18.25 10.92 9.39
N SER A 75 -17.25 10.09 9.10
CA SER A 75 -17.00 8.82 9.79
C SER A 75 -16.08 8.94 11.00
N GLY A 76 -15.30 10.03 11.11
CA GLY A 76 -14.25 10.25 12.10
C GLY A 76 -12.88 9.71 11.68
N GLY A 77 -12.68 9.37 10.39
CA GLY A 77 -11.40 8.96 9.83
C GLY A 77 -10.50 10.13 9.42
N THR A 78 -9.36 9.83 8.82
CA THR A 78 -8.44 10.83 8.23
C THR A 78 -7.76 10.30 6.99
N ILE A 79 -7.38 11.21 6.08
CA ILE A 79 -6.54 10.92 4.91
C ILE A 79 -5.22 11.67 5.07
N THR A 80 -4.11 11.01 4.84
CA THR A 80 -2.77 11.59 4.88
C THR A 80 -1.97 11.13 3.66
N LEU A 81 -1.32 12.07 2.99
CA LEU A 81 -0.39 11.80 1.90
C LEU A 81 1.02 12.21 2.36
N THR A 82 2.02 11.35 2.21
CA THR A 82 3.37 11.66 2.69
C THR A 82 4.44 10.88 1.94
N GLU A 83 5.59 11.49 1.77
CA GLU A 83 6.80 10.84 1.25
C GLU A 83 7.70 10.27 2.38
N ASN A 84 7.38 10.56 3.63
CA ASN A 84 8.19 10.16 4.79
C ASN A 84 7.77 8.78 5.31
N VAL A 85 8.51 7.74 4.94
CA VAL A 85 8.26 6.34 5.32
C VAL A 85 8.21 6.17 6.84
N VAL A 86 9.15 6.76 7.59
CA VAL A 86 9.22 6.62 9.05
C VAL A 86 8.01 7.25 9.74
N ALA A 87 7.60 8.44 9.29
CA ALA A 87 6.41 9.11 9.82
C ALA A 87 5.12 8.38 9.44
N ALA A 88 5.05 7.85 8.22
CA ALA A 88 3.90 7.10 7.74
C ALA A 88 3.66 5.83 8.55
N THR A 89 4.69 5.02 8.73
CA THR A 89 4.59 3.67 9.30
C THR A 89 4.64 3.63 10.84
N ARG A 90 4.98 4.76 11.48
CA ARG A 90 4.98 4.85 12.94
C ARG A 90 3.59 4.54 13.50
N ASP A 91 3.54 3.59 14.44
CA ASP A 91 2.31 3.16 15.11
C ASP A 91 1.19 2.70 14.14
N ALA A 92 1.54 2.25 12.94
CA ALA A 92 0.58 1.68 12.00
C ALA A 92 -0.02 0.37 12.57
N ASP A 93 -1.32 0.17 12.34
CA ASP A 93 -2.00 -1.09 12.64
C ASP A 93 -1.93 -2.05 11.44
N VAL A 94 -1.91 -1.50 10.22
CA VAL A 94 -1.87 -2.26 8.98
C VAL A 94 -0.89 -1.60 8.01
N ILE A 95 -0.01 -2.39 7.41
CA ILE A 95 0.80 -1.98 6.28
C ILE A 95 0.35 -2.79 5.06
N CYS A 96 0.06 -2.10 3.97
CA CYS A 96 -0.43 -2.69 2.73
C CYS A 96 0.41 -2.22 1.55
N THR A 97 0.62 -3.07 0.57
CA THR A 97 1.27 -2.71 -0.69
C THR A 97 0.66 -3.49 -1.86
N ASP A 98 1.06 -3.15 -3.06
CA ASP A 98 0.74 -3.83 -4.31
C ASP A 98 1.98 -3.83 -5.21
N VAL A 99 1.97 -4.63 -6.26
CA VAL A 99 3.04 -4.62 -7.27
C VAL A 99 3.24 -3.20 -7.83
N TRP A 100 4.49 -2.83 -8.05
CA TRP A 100 4.80 -1.47 -8.54
C TRP A 100 4.53 -1.31 -10.04
N VAL A 101 4.50 -2.41 -10.77
CA VAL A 101 4.34 -2.41 -12.24
C VAL A 101 3.43 -3.54 -12.66
N SER A 102 2.49 -3.23 -13.55
CA SER A 102 1.62 -4.25 -14.12
C SER A 102 2.33 -5.05 -15.21
N MET A 103 1.98 -6.33 -15.30
CA MET A 103 2.48 -7.21 -16.36
C MET A 103 2.14 -6.64 -17.74
N GLY A 104 3.16 -6.58 -18.63
CA GLY A 104 3.02 -6.07 -19.98
C GLY A 104 3.34 -4.58 -20.17
N GLU A 105 3.70 -3.87 -19.10
CA GLU A 105 4.26 -2.51 -19.24
C GLU A 105 5.70 -2.58 -19.81
N PRO A 106 6.14 -1.53 -20.54
CA PRO A 106 7.49 -1.45 -21.12
C PRO A 106 8.60 -1.52 -20.06
N ASP A 107 9.78 -2.03 -20.40
CA ASP A 107 10.92 -2.17 -19.49
C ASP A 107 11.37 -0.80 -18.90
N GLU A 108 11.24 0.28 -19.66
CA GLU A 108 11.54 1.64 -19.17
C GLU A 108 10.66 2.07 -18.01
N VAL A 109 9.38 1.65 -18.01
CA VAL A 109 8.44 1.91 -16.91
C VAL A 109 8.87 1.12 -15.67
N TRP A 110 9.33 -0.13 -15.85
CA TRP A 110 9.85 -0.95 -14.77
C TRP A 110 11.08 -0.29 -14.10
N GLU A 111 12.05 0.14 -14.88
CA GLU A 111 13.28 0.79 -14.38
C GLU A 111 12.95 2.05 -13.56
N GLU A 112 12.06 2.89 -14.08
CA GLU A 112 11.64 4.11 -13.39
C GLU A 112 10.95 3.81 -12.07
N ARG A 113 9.96 2.91 -12.07
CA ARG A 113 9.19 2.54 -10.88
C ARG A 113 10.06 1.89 -9.82
N ILE A 114 10.91 0.94 -10.19
CA ILE A 114 11.85 0.28 -9.28
C ILE A 114 12.74 1.33 -8.62
N ARG A 115 13.37 2.22 -9.39
CA ARG A 115 14.26 3.26 -8.86
C ARG A 115 13.55 4.16 -7.87
N GLU A 116 12.35 4.59 -8.17
CA GLU A 116 11.62 5.58 -7.39
C GLU A 116 10.86 4.99 -6.19
N LEU A 117 10.39 3.75 -6.30
CA LEU A 117 9.63 3.10 -5.25
C LEU A 117 10.47 2.22 -4.32
N THR A 118 11.72 1.90 -4.66
CA THR A 118 12.64 1.16 -3.77
C THR A 118 12.71 1.73 -2.35
N PRO A 119 12.74 3.06 -2.11
CA PRO A 119 12.71 3.61 -0.76
C PRO A 119 11.40 3.31 0.02
N TYR A 120 10.36 2.92 -0.69
CA TYR A 120 9.03 2.62 -0.15
C TYR A 120 8.74 1.11 -0.07
N LYS A 121 9.75 0.27 -0.30
CA LYS A 121 9.64 -1.19 -0.14
C LYS A 121 9.26 -1.54 1.30
N VAL A 122 8.32 -2.47 1.44
CA VAL A 122 7.99 -3.03 2.76
C VAL A 122 9.07 -4.04 3.16
N THR A 123 9.75 -3.75 4.25
CA THR A 123 10.85 -4.55 4.80
C THR A 123 10.59 -4.85 6.27
N ALA A 124 11.33 -5.79 6.86
CA ALA A 124 11.29 -6.04 8.31
C ALA A 124 11.46 -4.74 9.12
N LYS A 125 12.38 -3.86 8.72
CA LYS A 125 12.60 -2.56 9.38
C LYS A 125 11.37 -1.64 9.29
N VAL A 126 10.62 -1.67 8.20
CA VAL A 126 9.36 -0.93 8.05
C VAL A 126 8.31 -1.51 9.00
N MET A 127 8.20 -2.83 9.09
CA MET A 127 7.28 -3.50 10.02
C MET A 127 7.64 -3.25 11.49
N GLU A 128 8.93 -3.24 11.85
CA GLU A 128 9.41 -2.90 13.21
C GLU A 128 9.01 -1.49 13.66
N ASN A 129 8.80 -0.55 12.74
CA ASN A 129 8.35 0.82 13.06
C ASN A 129 6.83 0.92 13.32
N ALA A 130 6.07 -0.06 12.89
CA ALA A 130 4.65 -0.20 13.17
C ALA A 130 4.41 -0.76 14.58
N LYS A 131 3.16 -0.96 14.96
CA LYS A 131 2.82 -1.62 16.23
C LYS A 131 3.26 -3.07 16.23
N ASP A 132 3.58 -3.63 17.40
CA ASP A 132 3.90 -5.06 17.55
C ASP A 132 2.76 -5.98 17.07
N SER A 133 1.51 -5.50 17.10
CA SER A 133 0.33 -6.18 16.60
C SER A 133 -0.01 -5.87 15.14
N ALA A 134 0.85 -5.14 14.43
CA ALA A 134 0.58 -4.74 13.06
C ALA A 134 0.53 -5.97 12.14
N ILE A 135 -0.39 -5.92 11.18
CA ILE A 135 -0.50 -6.93 10.13
C ILE A 135 -0.06 -6.37 8.78
N PHE A 136 0.45 -7.25 7.93
CA PHE A 136 0.80 -6.94 6.55
C PHE A 136 -0.26 -7.53 5.60
N LEU A 137 -0.73 -6.74 4.64
CA LEU A 137 -1.66 -7.15 3.60
C LEU A 137 -1.09 -6.88 2.21
N HIS A 138 -1.34 -7.79 1.31
CA HIS A 138 -0.96 -7.67 -0.10
C HIS A 138 -2.02 -8.35 -0.98
N CYS A 139 -2.48 -7.66 -2.03
CA CYS A 139 -3.22 -8.33 -3.08
C CYS A 139 -2.24 -9.09 -4.00
N LEU A 140 -2.66 -10.19 -4.57
CA LEU A 140 -1.81 -10.99 -5.45
C LEU A 140 -1.87 -10.50 -6.91
N PRO A 141 -0.78 -10.65 -7.68
CA PRO A 141 0.49 -11.28 -7.35
C PRO A 141 1.39 -10.43 -6.44
N SER A 142 2.43 -11.06 -5.86
CA SER A 142 3.49 -10.39 -5.10
C SER A 142 4.85 -10.85 -5.63
N PHE A 143 5.82 -9.92 -5.70
CA PHE A 143 7.16 -10.20 -6.23
C PHE A 143 8.21 -10.05 -5.13
N HIS A 144 8.26 -11.04 -4.23
CA HIS A 144 9.10 -11.02 -3.04
C HIS A 144 10.25 -12.03 -3.06
N ASP A 145 10.30 -12.92 -4.08
CA ASP A 145 11.34 -13.96 -4.20
C ASP A 145 11.61 -14.39 -5.65
N LEU A 146 12.58 -15.30 -5.82
CA LEU A 146 12.96 -15.87 -7.11
C LEU A 146 12.30 -17.22 -7.43
N LYS A 147 11.29 -17.64 -6.67
CA LYS A 147 10.63 -18.95 -6.88
C LYS A 147 9.68 -18.94 -8.07
N THR A 148 9.20 -17.76 -8.46
CA THR A 148 8.32 -17.58 -9.62
C THR A 148 9.11 -17.31 -10.90
N LYS A 149 8.51 -17.59 -12.07
CA LYS A 149 9.11 -17.23 -13.36
C LYS A 149 9.32 -15.70 -13.45
N ILE A 150 8.33 -14.93 -13.03
CA ILE A 150 8.37 -13.47 -13.09
C ILE A 150 9.45 -12.91 -12.17
N GLY A 151 9.60 -13.45 -10.95
CA GLY A 151 10.66 -13.04 -10.04
C GLY A 151 12.05 -13.26 -10.66
N LYS A 152 12.26 -14.39 -11.36
CA LYS A 152 13.50 -14.65 -12.11
C LYS A 152 13.70 -13.68 -13.28
N ASP A 153 12.64 -13.41 -14.06
CA ASP A 153 12.69 -12.47 -15.18
C ASP A 153 13.04 -11.03 -14.70
N ILE A 154 12.51 -10.62 -13.53
CA ILE A 154 12.83 -9.35 -12.87
C ILE A 154 14.30 -9.33 -12.43
N TYR A 155 14.77 -10.39 -11.80
CA TYR A 155 16.17 -10.51 -11.39
C TYR A 155 17.13 -10.44 -12.59
N ASP A 156 16.85 -11.20 -13.65
CA ASP A 156 17.67 -11.23 -14.86
C ASP A 156 17.74 -9.86 -15.55
N LYS A 157 16.66 -9.06 -15.51
CA LYS A 157 16.58 -7.75 -16.14
C LYS A 157 17.10 -6.62 -15.26
N PHE A 158 16.78 -6.62 -13.98
CA PHE A 158 16.96 -5.48 -13.08
C PHE A 158 17.89 -5.77 -11.91
N GLY A 159 18.29 -7.04 -11.69
CA GLY A 159 19.22 -7.44 -10.62
C GLY A 159 18.64 -7.35 -9.21
N ILE A 160 17.32 -7.38 -9.06
CA ILE A 160 16.64 -7.35 -7.76
C ILE A 160 15.98 -8.68 -7.45
N GLU A 161 16.11 -9.16 -6.21
CA GLU A 161 15.57 -10.44 -5.74
C GLU A 161 14.14 -10.32 -5.22
N ASP A 162 13.79 -9.14 -4.70
CA ASP A 162 12.50 -8.76 -4.17
C ASP A 162 12.12 -7.36 -4.65
N MET A 163 10.87 -7.09 -4.96
CA MET A 163 10.43 -5.80 -5.50
C MET A 163 9.73 -4.93 -4.44
N GLU A 164 8.44 -5.09 -4.26
CA GLU A 164 7.63 -4.24 -3.38
C GLU A 164 7.68 -4.65 -1.90
N VAL A 165 8.07 -5.90 -1.62
CA VAL A 165 8.19 -6.44 -0.27
C VAL A 165 9.33 -7.47 -0.20
N THR A 166 10.04 -7.54 0.92
CA THR A 166 11.03 -8.58 1.21
C THR A 166 10.36 -9.87 1.66
N ASP A 167 11.06 -11.03 1.48
CA ASP A 167 10.57 -12.34 1.95
C ASP A 167 10.55 -12.42 3.50
#